data_65eca60864f3644be10ee6425fa288d7
#
_entry.id   65eca60864f3644be10ee6425fa288d7
#
_cell.length_a   1.000
_cell.length_b   1.000
_cell.length_c   1.000
_cell.angle_alpha   90.00
_cell.angle_beta   90.00
_cell.angle_gamma   90.00
#
_symmetry.space_group_name_H-M   'P 1'
#
loop_
_entity.id
_entity.type
_entity.pdbx_description
1 polymer ?
#
loop_
_entity_poly.entity_id
_entity_poly.type
_entity_poly.pdbx_seq_one_letter_code
_entity_poly.pdbx_strand_id
1 'polypeptide(L)'
;YVKVYGAKALANLKLTAEGFAGSVTKVLSDAEKEALRTMLNIEENDIVFFVADKKKVAQSSLGALRVKLGHDLDLINKDAYEFLWVTDFPMFEYDENENRYVAAHHPFTSPNLEDVDKLLSDPAHCYSRAYDLVLNGYELLSGSIRIHDQKLQEKVFEAIGMTLEEAHEKFSWFMDAFQYGTPPHGGVGIGLERLTMILAGTDNIRDVVAFPKTASASDLMAQAPSPVDPAQLKELGIETK
;
A
#
# COMPACT_ATOMS: atom_id res chain seq x y z
N TYR A 1 -17.28 13.41 -1.51
CA TYR A 1 -16.36 12.57 -0.73
C TYR A 1 -15.26 12.00 -1.62
N VAL A 2 -15.58 11.22 -2.64
CA VAL A 2 -14.60 10.55 -3.51
C VAL A 2 -13.61 11.48 -4.22
N LYS A 3 -13.95 12.75 -4.40
CA LYS A 3 -13.05 13.75 -5.00
C LYS A 3 -11.76 13.97 -4.20
N VAL A 4 -11.79 13.80 -2.88
CA VAL A 4 -10.60 13.89 -2.02
C VAL A 4 -9.57 12.81 -2.38
N TYR A 5 -10.04 11.69 -2.93
CA TYR A 5 -9.22 10.56 -3.40
C TYR A 5 -8.88 10.62 -4.89
N GLY A 6 -9.15 11.76 -5.54
CA GLY A 6 -8.79 12.03 -6.93
C GLY A 6 -9.86 11.70 -7.98
N ALA A 7 -10.97 11.05 -7.60
CA ALA A 7 -12.03 10.75 -8.55
C ALA A 7 -12.73 12.02 -9.02
N LYS A 8 -12.93 12.17 -10.33
CA LYS A 8 -13.61 13.34 -10.92
C LYS A 8 -15.10 13.34 -10.66
N ALA A 9 -15.72 12.15 -10.62
CA ALA A 9 -17.15 11.95 -10.41
C ALA A 9 -17.43 10.60 -9.72
N LEU A 10 -18.62 10.50 -9.13
CA LEU A 10 -19.20 9.26 -8.63
C LEU A 10 -20.50 9.02 -9.39
N ALA A 11 -20.50 8.07 -10.31
CA ALA A 11 -21.69 7.66 -11.02
C ALA A 11 -22.50 6.67 -10.17
N ASN A 12 -23.81 6.62 -10.39
CA ASN A 12 -24.67 5.71 -9.64
C ASN A 12 -25.81 5.16 -10.50
N LEU A 13 -26.28 3.97 -10.09
CA LEU A 13 -27.45 3.29 -10.60
C LEU A 13 -28.24 2.76 -9.41
N LYS A 14 -29.50 3.13 -9.28
CA LYS A 14 -30.41 2.67 -8.23
C LYS A 14 -31.56 1.88 -8.86
N LEU A 15 -31.94 0.76 -8.26
CA LEU A 15 -33.16 0.05 -8.62
C LEU A 15 -34.31 0.51 -7.71
N THR A 16 -35.37 1.00 -8.30
CA THR A 16 -36.60 1.41 -7.60
C THR A 16 -37.78 0.55 -8.06
N ALA A 17 -38.92 0.66 -7.39
CA ALA A 17 -40.15 0.01 -7.80
C ALA A 17 -40.58 0.37 -9.24
N GLU A 18 -40.20 1.58 -9.73
CA GLU A 18 -40.52 2.08 -11.06
C GLU A 18 -39.43 1.73 -12.10
N GLY A 19 -38.36 1.06 -11.70
CA GLY A 19 -37.22 0.66 -12.53
C GLY A 19 -35.93 1.36 -12.17
N PHE A 20 -34.93 1.32 -13.08
CA PHE A 20 -33.63 1.89 -12.86
C PHE A 20 -33.61 3.43 -12.93
N ALA A 21 -33.01 4.04 -11.93
CA ALA A 21 -32.77 5.49 -11.81
C ALA A 21 -31.28 5.77 -11.53
N GLY A 22 -30.85 7.01 -11.69
CA GLY A 22 -29.47 7.42 -11.36
C GLY A 22 -28.71 8.05 -12.53
N SER A 23 -27.49 8.48 -12.26
CA SER A 23 -26.70 9.29 -13.20
C SER A 23 -26.31 8.56 -14.49
N VAL A 24 -26.18 7.23 -14.45
CA VAL A 24 -25.79 6.41 -15.63
C VAL A 24 -26.99 5.77 -16.34
N THR A 25 -28.22 5.96 -15.87
CA THR A 25 -29.41 5.33 -16.43
C THR A 25 -29.60 5.61 -17.92
N LYS A 26 -29.24 6.83 -18.37
CA LYS A 26 -29.37 7.26 -19.77
C LYS A 26 -28.23 6.77 -20.67
N VAL A 27 -27.10 6.34 -20.06
CA VAL A 27 -25.90 5.90 -20.77
C VAL A 27 -25.92 4.40 -21.00
N LEU A 28 -26.48 3.65 -20.04
CA LEU A 28 -26.56 2.19 -20.10
C LEU A 28 -27.81 1.76 -20.88
N SER A 29 -27.63 0.77 -21.77
CA SER A 29 -28.73 0.04 -22.39
C SER A 29 -29.50 -0.79 -21.39
N ASP A 30 -30.72 -1.23 -21.73
CA ASP A 30 -31.51 -2.08 -20.84
C ASP A 30 -30.85 -3.46 -20.63
N ALA A 31 -30.18 -3.98 -21.64
CA ALA A 31 -29.42 -5.23 -21.54
C ALA A 31 -28.25 -5.12 -20.53
N GLU A 32 -27.53 -3.99 -20.54
CA GLU A 32 -26.43 -3.74 -19.58
C GLU A 32 -26.96 -3.57 -18.14
N LYS A 33 -28.10 -2.89 -17.98
CA LYS A 33 -28.73 -2.74 -16.64
C LYS A 33 -29.15 -4.11 -16.07
N GLU A 34 -29.77 -4.97 -16.89
CA GLU A 34 -30.16 -6.33 -16.46
C GLU A 34 -28.95 -7.24 -16.21
N ALA A 35 -27.89 -7.09 -17.00
CA ALA A 35 -26.61 -7.79 -16.75
C ALA A 35 -26.02 -7.36 -15.40
N LEU A 36 -25.95 -6.06 -15.09
CA LEU A 36 -25.51 -5.54 -13.81
C LEU A 36 -26.38 -6.04 -12.66
N ARG A 37 -27.71 -6.04 -12.84
CA ARG A 37 -28.65 -6.54 -11.86
C ARG A 37 -28.35 -8.00 -11.50
N THR A 38 -28.17 -8.82 -12.51
CA THR A 38 -27.87 -10.26 -12.33
C THR A 38 -26.50 -10.50 -11.70
N MET A 39 -25.45 -9.83 -12.20
CA MET A 39 -24.07 -10.01 -11.73
C MET A 39 -23.85 -9.55 -10.29
N LEU A 40 -24.53 -8.46 -9.88
CA LEU A 40 -24.38 -7.86 -8.57
C LEU A 40 -25.51 -8.20 -7.60
N ASN A 41 -26.48 -9.04 -8.04
CA ASN A 41 -27.69 -9.38 -7.28
C ASN A 41 -28.42 -8.13 -6.75
N ILE A 42 -28.64 -7.13 -7.63
CA ILE A 42 -29.27 -5.86 -7.25
C ILE A 42 -30.74 -6.09 -6.96
N GLU A 43 -31.14 -5.75 -5.74
CA GLU A 43 -32.53 -5.78 -5.27
C GLU A 43 -33.16 -4.39 -5.29
N GLU A 44 -34.49 -4.33 -5.09
CA GLU A 44 -35.21 -3.07 -5.01
C GLU A 44 -34.68 -2.20 -3.85
N ASN A 45 -34.43 -0.94 -4.12
CA ASN A 45 -33.80 0.08 -3.29
C ASN A 45 -32.27 0.00 -3.14
N ASP A 46 -31.61 -0.96 -3.78
CA ASP A 46 -30.16 -0.96 -3.84
C ASP A 46 -29.63 0.16 -4.73
N ILE A 47 -28.43 0.64 -4.38
CA ILE A 47 -27.68 1.61 -5.16
C ILE A 47 -26.27 1.08 -5.44
N VAL A 48 -25.86 1.15 -6.70
CA VAL A 48 -24.52 0.81 -7.15
C VAL A 48 -23.75 2.07 -7.52
N PHE A 49 -22.53 2.18 -7.06
CA PHE A 49 -21.63 3.29 -7.36
C PHE A 49 -20.52 2.86 -8.32
N PHE A 50 -20.16 3.76 -9.24
CA PHE A 50 -19.11 3.53 -10.23
C PHE A 50 -18.11 4.68 -10.23
N VAL A 51 -16.83 4.33 -10.34
CA VAL A 51 -15.75 5.28 -10.63
C VAL A 51 -15.03 4.82 -11.88
N ALA A 52 -14.93 5.67 -12.87
CA ALA A 52 -14.17 5.46 -14.10
C ALA A 52 -13.00 6.43 -14.12
N ASP A 53 -11.78 5.92 -13.82
CA ASP A 53 -10.54 6.69 -13.78
C ASP A 53 -9.33 5.75 -13.89
N LYS A 54 -8.09 6.27 -13.77
CA LYS A 54 -6.90 5.43 -13.61
C LYS A 54 -7.13 4.42 -12.46
N LYS A 55 -6.62 3.18 -12.61
CA LYS A 55 -6.82 2.07 -11.65
C LYS A 55 -6.61 2.49 -10.19
N LYS A 56 -5.50 3.18 -9.90
CA LYS A 56 -5.16 3.65 -8.53
C LYS A 56 -6.22 4.60 -7.97
N VAL A 57 -6.72 5.55 -8.78
CA VAL A 57 -7.75 6.50 -8.38
C VAL A 57 -9.09 5.80 -8.14
N ALA A 58 -9.51 4.91 -9.04
CA ALA A 58 -10.76 4.16 -8.91
C ALA A 58 -10.76 3.30 -7.65
N GLN A 59 -9.68 2.54 -7.41
CA GLN A 59 -9.54 1.67 -6.24
C GLN A 59 -9.51 2.46 -4.93
N SER A 60 -8.72 3.53 -4.85
CA SER A 60 -8.65 4.37 -3.63
C SER A 60 -9.97 5.03 -3.32
N SER A 61 -10.67 5.55 -4.35
CA SER A 61 -11.94 6.24 -4.19
C SER A 61 -13.08 5.32 -3.74
N LEU A 62 -13.20 4.13 -4.37
CA LEU A 62 -14.22 3.15 -4.01
C LEU A 62 -13.90 2.47 -2.68
N GLY A 63 -12.62 2.20 -2.39
CA GLY A 63 -12.20 1.66 -1.10
C GLY A 63 -12.55 2.59 0.05
N ALA A 64 -12.24 3.88 -0.08
CA ALA A 64 -12.60 4.89 0.92
C ALA A 64 -14.13 5.05 1.05
N LEU A 65 -14.88 5.02 -0.06
CA LEU A 65 -16.34 5.07 -0.04
C LEU A 65 -16.93 3.85 0.68
N ARG A 66 -16.41 2.65 0.43
CA ARG A 66 -16.84 1.42 1.10
C ARG A 66 -16.70 1.53 2.62
N VAL A 67 -15.54 1.97 3.10
CA VAL A 67 -15.30 2.15 4.54
C VAL A 67 -16.24 3.21 5.11
N LYS A 68 -16.41 4.36 4.42
CA LYS A 68 -17.33 5.40 4.86
C LYS A 68 -18.76 4.90 4.99
N LEU A 69 -19.26 4.17 4.01
CA LEU A 69 -20.63 3.60 4.05
C LEU A 69 -20.75 2.57 5.18
N GLY A 70 -19.73 1.77 5.43
CA GLY A 70 -19.69 0.84 6.55
C GLY A 70 -19.90 1.55 7.90
N HIS A 71 -19.25 2.70 8.09
CA HIS A 71 -19.43 3.52 9.30
C HIS A 71 -20.79 4.24 9.33
N ASP A 72 -21.16 4.90 8.24
CA ASP A 72 -22.39 5.72 8.18
C ASP A 72 -23.66 4.88 8.38
N LEU A 73 -23.63 3.63 7.96
CA LEU A 73 -24.76 2.68 8.05
C LEU A 73 -24.63 1.71 9.24
N ASP A 74 -23.64 1.89 10.11
CA ASP A 74 -23.36 1.06 11.29
C ASP A 74 -23.26 -0.45 10.95
N LEU A 75 -22.61 -0.77 9.83
CA LEU A 75 -22.44 -2.14 9.34
C LEU A 75 -21.18 -2.83 9.88
N ILE A 76 -20.31 -2.09 10.57
CA ILE A 76 -19.05 -2.61 11.09
C ILE A 76 -19.26 -3.21 12.47
N ASN A 77 -19.07 -4.52 12.59
CA ASN A 77 -19.08 -5.17 13.89
C ASN A 77 -17.77 -4.87 14.64
N LYS A 78 -17.84 -4.01 15.66
CA LYS A 78 -16.69 -3.58 16.44
C LYS A 78 -16.16 -4.63 17.42
N ASP A 79 -16.95 -5.66 17.70
CA ASP A 79 -16.59 -6.76 18.61
C ASP A 79 -15.94 -7.95 17.86
N ALA A 80 -15.85 -7.88 16.53
CA ALA A 80 -15.23 -8.92 15.73
C ALA A 80 -13.75 -8.61 15.43
N TYR A 81 -12.95 -9.66 15.35
CA TYR A 81 -11.57 -9.61 14.87
C TYR A 81 -11.47 -10.37 13.54
N GLU A 82 -11.47 -9.62 12.43
CA GLU A 82 -11.49 -10.16 11.08
C GLU A 82 -10.13 -10.02 10.44
N PHE A 83 -9.49 -11.15 10.12
CA PHE A 83 -8.17 -11.23 9.53
C PHE A 83 -8.25 -11.52 8.04
N LEU A 84 -7.35 -10.91 7.25
CA LEU A 84 -7.10 -11.30 5.88
C LEU A 84 -5.62 -11.15 5.52
N TRP A 85 -5.12 -12.06 4.68
CA TRP A 85 -3.81 -11.94 4.06
C TRP A 85 -3.92 -11.20 2.72
N VAL A 86 -3.02 -10.26 2.51
CA VAL A 86 -2.75 -9.66 1.20
C VAL A 86 -1.45 -10.23 0.69
N THR A 87 -1.47 -10.82 -0.51
CA THR A 87 -0.33 -11.45 -1.17
C THR A 87 -0.22 -10.97 -2.61
N ASP A 88 0.80 -11.42 -3.31
CA ASP A 88 1.01 -11.10 -4.72
C ASP A 88 1.03 -9.60 -5.01
N PHE A 89 1.78 -8.87 -4.18
CA PHE A 89 2.05 -7.46 -4.43
C PHE A 89 2.87 -7.29 -5.73
N PRO A 90 2.66 -6.20 -6.48
CA PRO A 90 3.58 -5.83 -7.55
C PRO A 90 5.02 -5.80 -7.04
N MET A 91 5.96 -6.36 -7.81
CA MET A 91 7.38 -6.31 -7.48
C MET A 91 7.94 -4.90 -7.63
N PHE A 92 7.44 -4.18 -8.65
CA PHE A 92 7.87 -2.85 -9.01
C PHE A 92 6.70 -1.89 -9.17
N GLU A 93 6.95 -0.62 -8.91
CA GLU A 93 6.08 0.51 -9.28
C GLU A 93 6.79 1.40 -10.29
N TYR A 94 6.03 1.97 -11.22
CA TYR A 94 6.58 2.93 -12.18
C TYR A 94 6.54 4.33 -11.60
N ASP A 95 7.71 4.96 -11.46
CA ASP A 95 7.83 6.35 -11.04
C ASP A 95 7.77 7.26 -12.28
N GLU A 96 6.67 8.01 -12.42
CA GLU A 96 6.45 8.93 -13.55
C GLU A 96 7.46 10.10 -13.53
N ASN A 97 8.00 10.49 -12.37
CA ASN A 97 8.95 11.62 -12.27
C ASN A 97 10.35 11.20 -12.67
N GLU A 98 10.77 10.01 -12.24
CA GLU A 98 12.08 9.46 -12.57
C GLU A 98 12.08 8.66 -13.89
N ASN A 99 10.89 8.42 -14.48
CA ASN A 99 10.69 7.68 -15.70
C ASN A 99 11.37 6.28 -15.68
N ARG A 100 11.25 5.58 -14.54
CA ARG A 100 11.81 4.24 -14.31
C ARG A 100 10.98 3.42 -13.35
N TYR A 101 11.23 2.12 -13.30
CA TYR A 101 10.70 1.25 -12.27
C TYR A 101 11.51 1.40 -10.98
N VAL A 102 10.82 1.37 -9.85
CA VAL A 102 11.37 1.32 -8.49
C VAL A 102 10.81 0.09 -7.78
N ALA A 103 11.51 -0.41 -6.77
CA ALA A 103 10.98 -1.49 -5.96
C ALA A 103 9.72 -1.03 -5.20
N ALA A 104 8.63 -1.78 -5.29
CA ALA A 104 7.37 -1.43 -4.64
C ALA A 104 7.50 -1.40 -3.10
N HIS A 105 8.32 -2.28 -2.53
CA HIS A 105 8.65 -2.33 -1.11
C HIS A 105 10.13 -2.02 -0.88
N HIS A 106 10.99 -2.99 -1.16
CA HIS A 106 12.45 -2.84 -1.12
C HIS A 106 13.12 -3.88 -2.06
N PRO A 107 14.33 -3.63 -2.56
CA PRO A 107 14.95 -4.45 -3.59
C PRO A 107 15.39 -5.84 -3.12
N PHE A 108 15.25 -6.17 -1.84
CA PHE A 108 15.63 -7.47 -1.26
C PHE A 108 14.46 -8.46 -1.16
N THR A 109 13.25 -8.05 -1.54
CA THR A 109 12.08 -8.92 -1.63
C THR A 109 12.23 -9.89 -2.79
N SER A 110 11.95 -11.17 -2.57
CA SER A 110 11.96 -12.17 -3.64
C SER A 110 10.78 -11.96 -4.59
N PRO A 111 10.99 -11.99 -5.92
CA PRO A 111 9.89 -12.12 -6.86
C PRO A 111 9.23 -13.48 -6.72
N ASN A 112 8.01 -13.64 -7.24
CA ASN A 112 7.44 -14.95 -7.48
C ASN A 112 8.35 -15.71 -8.45
N LEU A 113 8.57 -16.99 -8.20
CA LEU A 113 9.58 -17.77 -8.94
C LEU A 113 9.24 -17.89 -10.44
N GLU A 114 7.98 -17.86 -10.79
CA GLU A 114 7.48 -17.88 -12.17
C GLU A 114 7.69 -16.55 -12.93
N ASP A 115 7.98 -15.46 -12.20
CA ASP A 115 8.19 -14.13 -12.78
C ASP A 115 9.67 -13.75 -12.94
N VAL A 116 10.61 -14.60 -12.50
CA VAL A 116 12.05 -14.32 -12.53
C VAL A 116 12.56 -13.98 -13.95
N ASP A 117 12.01 -14.62 -14.98
CA ASP A 117 12.41 -14.35 -16.36
C ASP A 117 11.80 -13.07 -16.95
N LYS A 118 10.77 -12.52 -16.27
CA LYS A 118 10.09 -11.27 -16.68
C LYS A 118 10.72 -10.03 -16.06
N LEU A 119 11.58 -10.15 -15.05
CA LEU A 119 12.10 -9.02 -14.26
C LEU A 119 12.63 -7.86 -15.14
N LEU A 120 13.32 -8.18 -16.24
CA LEU A 120 13.89 -7.19 -17.15
C LEU A 120 13.01 -6.90 -18.36
N SER A 121 12.24 -7.88 -18.82
CA SER A 121 11.45 -7.79 -20.06
C SER A 121 10.04 -7.25 -19.84
N ASP A 122 9.44 -7.51 -18.68
CA ASP A 122 8.07 -7.11 -18.36
C ASP A 122 7.89 -6.84 -16.84
N PRO A 123 8.62 -5.85 -16.28
CA PRO A 123 8.60 -5.55 -14.86
C PRO A 123 7.20 -5.14 -14.35
N ALA A 124 6.33 -4.61 -15.21
CA ALA A 124 4.96 -4.23 -14.88
C ALA A 124 4.08 -5.41 -14.43
N HIS A 125 4.41 -6.63 -14.87
CA HIS A 125 3.65 -7.84 -14.57
C HIS A 125 4.45 -8.84 -13.72
N CYS A 126 5.44 -8.35 -12.98
CA CYS A 126 6.14 -9.13 -11.96
C CYS A 126 5.50 -8.94 -10.60
N TYR A 127 5.24 -10.03 -9.90
CA TYR A 127 4.72 -10.04 -8.54
C TYR A 127 5.80 -10.47 -7.55
N SER A 128 5.66 -10.01 -6.31
CA SER A 128 6.60 -10.28 -5.24
C SER A 128 6.03 -11.29 -4.24
N ARG A 129 6.93 -11.91 -3.48
CA ARG A 129 6.62 -12.75 -2.33
C ARG A 129 6.55 -11.92 -1.04
N ALA A 130 6.03 -10.70 -1.15
CA ALA A 130 5.64 -9.88 -0.01
C ALA A 130 4.24 -10.29 0.47
N TYR A 131 3.96 -10.06 1.72
CA TYR A 131 2.68 -10.37 2.35
C TYR A 131 2.40 -9.44 3.53
N ASP A 132 1.14 -9.03 3.65
CA ASP A 132 0.63 -8.28 4.79
C ASP A 132 -0.51 -9.05 5.45
N LEU A 133 -0.56 -9.02 6.79
CA LEU A 133 -1.75 -9.41 7.54
C LEU A 133 -2.52 -8.16 7.92
N VAL A 134 -3.76 -8.11 7.50
CA VAL A 134 -4.69 -7.02 7.83
C VAL A 134 -5.65 -7.52 8.90
N LEU A 135 -5.86 -6.71 9.93
CA LEU A 135 -6.85 -6.92 10.98
C LEU A 135 -7.80 -5.72 11.03
N ASN A 136 -9.09 -5.96 10.81
CA ASN A 136 -10.14 -4.93 10.85
C ASN A 136 -9.82 -3.69 9.99
N GLY A 137 -9.20 -3.89 8.83
CA GLY A 137 -8.83 -2.82 7.91
C GLY A 137 -7.47 -2.15 8.21
N TYR A 138 -6.78 -2.54 9.27
CA TYR A 138 -5.42 -2.08 9.59
C TYR A 138 -4.38 -3.13 9.18
N GLU A 139 -3.37 -2.72 8.43
CA GLU A 139 -2.16 -3.51 8.23
C GLU A 139 -1.47 -3.73 9.58
N LEU A 140 -1.60 -4.95 10.11
CA LEU A 140 -1.06 -5.30 11.42
C LEU A 140 0.40 -5.71 11.35
N LEU A 141 0.76 -6.46 10.32
CA LEU A 141 2.14 -6.84 10.03
C LEU A 141 2.40 -6.83 8.53
N SER A 142 3.65 -6.61 8.18
CA SER A 142 4.17 -6.72 6.82
C SER A 142 5.43 -7.56 6.81
N GLY A 143 5.65 -8.31 5.75
CA GLY A 143 6.81 -9.14 5.59
C GLY A 143 7.07 -9.57 4.16
N SER A 144 8.16 -10.28 3.96
CA SER A 144 8.47 -10.89 2.66
C SER A 144 9.39 -12.09 2.79
N ILE A 145 9.30 -12.97 1.81
CA ILE A 145 10.40 -13.90 1.52
C ILE A 145 11.51 -13.10 0.85
N ARG A 146 12.75 -13.32 1.29
CA ARG A 146 13.92 -12.57 0.83
C ARG A 146 14.61 -13.28 -0.33
N ILE A 147 15.29 -12.49 -1.16
CA ILE A 147 16.25 -13.02 -2.11
C ILE A 147 17.44 -13.57 -1.31
N HIS A 148 17.90 -14.77 -1.67
CA HIS A 148 19.08 -15.40 -1.08
C HIS A 148 20.08 -15.88 -2.15
N ASP A 149 19.73 -15.69 -3.42
CA ASP A 149 20.62 -15.94 -4.57
C ASP A 149 21.22 -14.62 -5.07
N GLN A 150 22.54 -14.57 -5.16
CA GLN A 150 23.25 -13.35 -5.58
C GLN A 150 22.88 -12.91 -7.01
N LYS A 151 22.77 -13.85 -7.95
CA LYS A 151 22.47 -13.53 -9.35
C LYS A 151 21.05 -12.99 -9.51
N LEU A 152 20.12 -13.51 -8.73
CA LEU A 152 18.75 -12.99 -8.69
C LEU A 152 18.72 -11.58 -8.09
N GLN A 153 19.53 -11.31 -7.05
CA GLN A 153 19.62 -9.97 -6.47
C GLN A 153 20.19 -8.95 -7.46
N GLU A 154 21.21 -9.32 -8.21
CA GLU A 154 21.81 -8.50 -9.27
C GLU A 154 20.78 -8.16 -10.36
N LYS A 155 19.99 -9.14 -10.81
CA LYS A 155 18.89 -8.91 -11.77
C LYS A 155 17.84 -7.93 -11.25
N VAL A 156 17.49 -8.00 -9.97
CA VAL A 156 16.50 -7.08 -9.36
C VAL A 156 17.07 -5.66 -9.29
N PHE A 157 18.35 -5.48 -8.97
CA PHE A 157 18.99 -4.16 -9.04
C PHE A 157 18.99 -3.61 -10.48
N GLU A 158 19.33 -4.43 -11.47
CA GLU A 158 19.26 -4.03 -12.86
C GLU A 158 17.85 -3.60 -13.27
N ALA A 159 16.81 -4.34 -12.86
CA ALA A 159 15.42 -4.05 -13.17
C ALA A 159 14.94 -2.66 -12.62
N ILE A 160 15.52 -2.19 -11.53
CA ILE A 160 15.27 -0.86 -10.99
C ILE A 160 16.25 0.21 -11.48
N GLY A 161 17.10 -0.13 -12.47
CA GLY A 161 18.06 0.80 -13.08
C GLY A 161 19.27 1.11 -12.20
N MET A 162 19.58 0.26 -11.21
CA MET A 162 20.78 0.38 -10.39
C MET A 162 21.92 -0.43 -10.96
N THR A 163 23.06 0.18 -11.18
CA THR A 163 24.26 -0.53 -11.63
C THR A 163 24.85 -1.38 -10.51
N LEU A 164 25.64 -2.39 -10.86
CA LEU A 164 26.33 -3.20 -9.87
C LEU A 164 27.30 -2.39 -9.02
N GLU A 165 27.94 -1.37 -9.61
CA GLU A 165 28.83 -0.45 -8.90
C GLU A 165 28.07 0.35 -7.81
N GLU A 166 26.92 0.93 -8.19
CA GLU A 166 26.05 1.61 -7.22
C GLU A 166 25.50 0.67 -6.14
N ALA A 167 25.14 -0.55 -6.51
CA ALA A 167 24.69 -1.57 -5.57
C ALA A 167 25.80 -1.94 -4.57
N HIS A 168 27.04 -2.09 -5.03
CA HIS A 168 28.19 -2.32 -4.18
C HIS A 168 28.52 -1.12 -3.29
N GLU A 169 28.45 0.10 -3.81
CA GLU A 169 28.67 1.30 -3.01
C GLU A 169 27.68 1.41 -1.85
N LYS A 170 26.41 1.10 -2.11
CA LYS A 170 25.33 1.23 -1.11
C LYS A 170 25.19 0.02 -0.19
N PHE A 171 25.43 -1.19 -0.69
CA PHE A 171 25.08 -2.45 -0.06
C PHE A 171 26.23 -3.48 -0.06
N SER A 172 27.51 -3.05 -0.15
CA SER A 172 28.66 -3.97 -0.24
C SER A 172 28.64 -5.03 0.85
N TRP A 173 28.49 -4.62 2.11
CA TRP A 173 28.45 -5.51 3.26
C TRP A 173 27.35 -6.58 3.16
N PHE A 174 26.22 -6.24 2.55
CA PHE A 174 25.10 -7.16 2.36
C PHE A 174 25.35 -8.09 1.17
N MET A 175 25.82 -7.55 0.04
CA MET A 175 26.16 -8.34 -1.16
C MET A 175 27.29 -9.32 -0.89
N ASP A 176 28.31 -8.90 -0.13
CA ASP A 176 29.43 -9.77 0.25
C ASP A 176 28.97 -10.93 1.13
N ALA A 177 27.96 -10.73 1.97
CA ALA A 177 27.41 -11.80 2.80
C ALA A 177 26.83 -12.97 1.98
N PHE A 178 26.29 -12.71 0.78
CA PHE A 178 25.80 -13.79 -0.11
C PHE A 178 26.90 -14.79 -0.49
N GLN A 179 28.14 -14.35 -0.57
CA GLN A 179 29.28 -15.20 -0.95
C GLN A 179 29.57 -16.30 0.10
N TYR A 180 29.11 -16.12 1.33
CA TYR A 180 29.29 -17.08 2.42
C TYR A 180 28.14 -18.08 2.56
N GLY A 181 27.17 -18.08 1.64
CA GLY A 181 26.04 -19.03 1.61
C GLY A 181 24.84 -18.55 2.41
N THR A 182 24.11 -17.60 1.88
CA THR A 182 22.86 -17.09 2.46
C THR A 182 21.77 -18.16 2.42
N PRO A 183 21.18 -18.57 3.55
CA PRO A 183 20.06 -19.52 3.54
C PRO A 183 18.77 -18.85 3.04
N PRO A 184 17.80 -19.62 2.54
CA PRO A 184 16.45 -19.13 2.35
C PRO A 184 15.91 -18.54 3.65
N HIS A 185 15.41 -17.33 3.61
CA HIS A 185 14.92 -16.61 4.79
C HIS A 185 13.75 -15.69 4.45
N GLY A 186 13.03 -15.29 5.45
CA GLY A 186 11.94 -14.32 5.41
C GLY A 186 11.57 -13.92 6.83
N GLY A 187 10.63 -13.02 6.95
CA GLY A 187 10.19 -12.57 8.26
C GLY A 187 9.09 -11.53 8.19
N VAL A 188 8.66 -11.08 9.35
CA VAL A 188 7.59 -10.11 9.52
C VAL A 188 7.99 -9.01 10.50
N GLY A 189 7.51 -7.80 10.25
CA GLY A 189 7.48 -6.70 11.21
C GLY A 189 6.05 -6.50 11.69
N ILE A 190 5.82 -6.57 12.99
CA ILE A 190 4.50 -6.38 13.60
C ILE A 190 4.42 -4.96 14.16
N GLY A 191 3.38 -4.22 13.79
CA GLY A 191 3.09 -2.89 14.34
C GLY A 191 2.50 -3.02 15.74
N LEU A 192 3.36 -2.99 16.77
CA LEU A 192 2.94 -3.16 18.16
C LEU A 192 1.90 -2.12 18.58
N GLU A 193 2.08 -0.88 18.17
CA GLU A 193 1.14 0.20 18.48
C GLU A 193 -0.22 -0.02 17.81
N ARG A 194 -0.23 -0.51 16.56
CA ARG A 194 -1.50 -0.85 15.87
C ARG A 194 -2.22 -1.99 16.57
N LEU A 195 -1.49 -3.03 16.96
CA LEU A 195 -2.06 -4.14 17.73
C LEU A 195 -2.64 -3.64 19.07
N THR A 196 -1.87 -2.83 19.79
CA THR A 196 -2.33 -2.26 21.08
C THR A 196 -3.55 -1.36 20.90
N MET A 197 -3.59 -0.54 19.85
CA MET A 197 -4.72 0.32 19.50
C MET A 197 -5.99 -0.50 19.28
N ILE A 198 -5.91 -1.57 18.49
CA ILE A 198 -7.04 -2.46 18.20
C ILE A 198 -7.52 -3.16 19.48
N LEU A 199 -6.61 -3.70 20.29
CA LEU A 199 -6.95 -4.38 21.54
C LEU A 199 -7.51 -3.43 22.62
N ALA A 200 -7.08 -2.17 22.62
CA ALA A 200 -7.60 -1.13 23.52
C ALA A 200 -8.95 -0.56 23.04
N GLY A 201 -9.42 -0.91 21.85
CA GLY A 201 -10.67 -0.41 21.28
C GLY A 201 -10.65 1.10 20.97
N THR A 202 -9.48 1.67 20.66
CA THR A 202 -9.34 3.07 20.26
C THR A 202 -9.00 3.18 18.78
N ASP A 203 -9.47 4.24 18.12
CA ASP A 203 -9.20 4.54 16.70
C ASP A 203 -7.98 5.49 16.52
N ASN A 204 -7.34 5.88 17.63
CA ASN A 204 -6.25 6.84 17.60
C ASN A 204 -4.95 6.21 18.14
N ILE A 205 -4.00 5.98 17.26
CA ILE A 205 -2.70 5.35 17.61
C ILE A 205 -1.91 6.17 18.64
N ARG A 206 -2.14 7.48 18.75
CA ARG A 206 -1.45 8.35 19.71
C ARG A 206 -1.83 8.05 21.16
N ASP A 207 -2.99 7.42 21.38
CA ASP A 207 -3.46 7.06 22.71
C ASP A 207 -2.68 5.88 23.31
N VAL A 208 -1.97 5.13 22.47
CA VAL A 208 -1.23 3.91 22.86
C VAL A 208 0.29 4.02 22.63
N VAL A 209 0.76 5.12 22.06
CA VAL A 209 2.20 5.41 21.88
C VAL A 209 2.71 6.19 23.08
N ALA A 210 3.79 5.71 23.74
CA ALA A 210 4.34 6.33 24.94
C ALA A 210 4.84 7.77 24.70
N PHE A 211 5.40 8.06 23.50
CA PHE A 211 5.95 9.36 23.13
C PHE A 211 5.44 9.79 21.75
N PRO A 212 4.15 10.17 21.64
CA PRO A 212 3.58 10.53 20.35
C PRO A 212 4.16 11.86 19.84
N LYS A 213 4.48 11.88 18.55
CA LYS A 213 4.92 13.11 17.87
C LYS A 213 3.72 13.94 17.40
N THR A 214 3.94 15.25 17.29
CA THR A 214 2.96 16.18 16.71
C THR A 214 2.83 15.98 15.21
N ALA A 215 1.85 16.65 14.59
CA ALA A 215 1.70 16.64 13.12
C ALA A 215 2.91 17.23 12.38
N SER A 216 3.68 18.12 13.04
CA SER A 216 4.95 18.65 12.53
C SER A 216 6.16 17.79 12.89
N ALA A 217 5.95 16.53 13.29
CA ALA A 217 6.99 15.58 13.72
C ALA A 217 7.81 16.03 14.94
N SER A 218 7.32 16.98 15.73
CA SER A 218 7.99 17.41 16.96
C SER A 218 7.72 16.42 18.10
N ASP A 219 8.76 16.08 18.82
CA ASP A 219 8.70 15.31 20.06
C ASP A 219 8.62 16.28 21.25
N LEU A 220 7.46 16.33 21.89
CA LEU A 220 7.24 17.25 23.01
C LEU A 220 7.99 16.84 24.28
N MET A 221 8.25 15.53 24.45
CA MET A 221 8.96 15.01 25.61
C MET A 221 10.45 15.32 25.56
N ALA A 222 11.07 15.08 24.37
CA ALA A 222 12.49 15.34 24.15
C ALA A 222 12.77 16.78 23.67
N GLN A 223 11.72 17.58 23.42
CA GLN A 223 11.81 18.92 22.82
C GLN A 223 12.59 18.93 21.49
N ALA A 224 12.43 17.84 20.70
CA ALA A 224 13.09 17.69 19.41
C ALA A 224 12.12 18.05 18.25
N PRO A 225 12.63 18.59 17.12
CA PRO A 225 14.03 18.99 16.88
C PRO A 225 14.44 20.21 17.69
N SER A 226 15.70 20.25 18.10
CA SER A 226 16.31 21.38 18.79
C SER A 226 17.48 21.94 17.99
N PRO A 227 17.88 23.20 18.18
CA PRO A 227 19.05 23.75 17.54
C PRO A 227 20.31 22.94 17.86
N VAL A 228 21.17 22.77 16.88
CA VAL A 228 22.48 22.13 17.03
C VAL A 228 23.53 23.20 17.35
N ASP A 229 24.49 22.89 18.24
CA ASP A 229 25.57 23.78 18.56
C ASP A 229 26.40 24.12 17.30
N PRO A 230 26.63 25.41 17.02
CA PRO A 230 27.41 25.82 15.86
C PRO A 230 28.84 25.24 15.80
N ALA A 231 29.43 24.89 16.95
CA ALA A 231 30.75 24.26 17.00
C ALA A 231 30.68 22.83 16.41
N GLN A 232 29.61 22.10 16.70
CA GLN A 232 29.38 20.74 16.14
C GLN A 232 29.15 20.78 14.63
N LEU A 233 28.37 21.77 14.14
CA LEU A 233 28.16 21.96 12.70
C LEU A 233 29.49 22.24 11.98
N LYS A 234 30.32 23.13 12.56
CA LYS A 234 31.63 23.44 12.01
C LYS A 234 32.57 22.24 11.97
N GLU A 235 32.57 21.40 13.01
CA GLU A 235 33.37 20.17 13.08
C GLU A 235 33.00 19.20 11.96
N LEU A 236 31.70 19.12 11.63
CA LEU A 236 31.17 18.26 10.57
C LEU A 236 31.24 18.89 9.17
N GLY A 237 31.68 20.16 9.04
CA GLY A 237 31.70 20.89 7.78
C GLY A 237 30.29 21.14 7.20
N ILE A 238 29.28 21.28 8.07
CA ILE A 238 27.87 21.51 7.71
C ILE A 238 27.48 22.94 8.03
N GLU A 239 26.75 23.59 7.14
CA GLU A 239 26.14 24.90 7.34
C GLU A 239 24.61 24.80 7.25
N THR A 240 23.92 25.54 8.12
CA THR A 240 22.46 25.72 8.02
C THR A 240 22.17 26.86 7.03
N LYS A 241 21.20 26.64 6.14
CA LYS A 241 20.69 27.65 5.21
C LYS A 241 19.70 28.59 5.90
#